data_94eef0c36fe336b47af1b4dab8eaff02
#
_entry.id   94eef0c36fe336b47af1b4dab8eaff02
#
_cell.length_a   1.000
_cell.length_b   1.000
_cell.length_c   1.000
_cell.angle_alpha   90.00
_cell.angle_beta   90.00
_cell.angle_gamma   90.00
#
_symmetry.space_group_name_H-M   'P 1'
#
loop_
_entity.id
_entity.type
_entity.pdbx_description
1 polymer ?
#
loop_
_entity_poly.entity_id
_entity_poly.type
_entity_poly.pdbx_seq_one_letter_code
_entity_poly.pdbx_strand_id
1 'polypeptide(L)'
;LYRASNGGWHSIFLVTPKGIILADPLNLAFATWLKPQLDERFHVPVRYVIYSHSHFDHASGAKVFADTATIIAHEGVATNMDGRYPQMPGDMIDRNNNGLIDREDIMIPTTADPGICGMGAGFFDQTDLNKDGIVTPAELQVDIVKPDLYYSERMTLTLGGKTVELMHPGKNHGNDMTVVYFPDERVVFATDMIADALVRTDLHSLPSACGPFDGTPLAEWINSYKAVQALDFELFAGGHGDVYTKADIAAPIEFLEDLQAAVNNGLAKGMSLEQMKQQIKLEKYAKWLYYDKLREKNIEAAYLNLTRFR
;
A
#
# COMPACT_ATOMS: atom_id res chain seq x y z
N LEU A 1 -4.67 7.09 20.52
CA LEU A 1 -4.26 6.46 19.28
C LEU A 1 -2.89 5.82 19.46
N TYR A 2 -2.70 4.62 18.94
CA TYR A 2 -1.48 3.81 19.10
C TYR A 2 -1.09 3.19 17.77
N ARG A 3 0.19 2.88 17.62
CA ARG A 3 0.75 2.14 16.49
C ARG A 3 1.47 0.90 17.03
N ALA A 4 1.25 -0.25 16.43
CA ALA A 4 1.97 -1.49 16.71
C ALA A 4 2.71 -1.93 15.45
N SER A 5 3.89 -2.52 15.64
CA SER A 5 4.80 -2.83 14.52
C SER A 5 5.21 -4.29 14.51
N ASN A 6 5.35 -4.84 13.30
CA ASN A 6 5.95 -6.13 13.03
C ASN A 6 7.02 -5.96 11.95
N GLY A 7 8.26 -5.68 12.38
CA GLY A 7 9.30 -5.27 11.45
C GLY A 7 8.94 -3.97 10.75
N GLY A 8 8.87 -4.00 9.42
CA GLY A 8 8.49 -2.86 8.57
C GLY A 8 7.00 -2.67 8.36
N TRP A 9 6.14 -3.51 8.93
CA TRP A 9 4.68 -3.44 8.83
C TRP A 9 4.06 -2.84 10.08
N HIS A 10 3.03 -2.02 9.92
CA HIS A 10 2.42 -1.28 11.01
C HIS A 10 0.91 -1.36 10.98
N SER A 11 0.36 -1.57 12.17
CA SER A 11 -1.06 -1.48 12.49
C SER A 11 -1.30 -0.22 13.31
N ILE A 12 -2.45 0.42 13.16
CA ILE A 12 -2.85 1.56 13.98
C ILE A 12 -4.18 1.25 14.68
N PHE A 13 -4.33 1.69 15.93
CA PHE A 13 -5.58 1.45 16.64
C PHE A 13 -5.93 2.57 17.61
N LEU A 14 -7.23 2.86 17.69
CA LEU A 14 -7.81 3.85 18.58
C LEU A 14 -8.51 3.15 19.73
N VAL A 15 -8.09 3.44 20.95
CA VAL A 15 -8.70 2.91 22.18
C VAL A 15 -9.75 3.87 22.70
N THR A 16 -10.94 3.34 22.99
CA THR A 16 -12.04 4.09 23.59
C THR A 16 -12.61 3.32 24.79
N PRO A 17 -13.43 3.95 25.65
CA PRO A 17 -14.09 3.24 26.76
C PRO A 17 -15.08 2.14 26.32
N LYS A 18 -15.45 2.09 25.03
CA LYS A 18 -16.41 1.14 24.48
C LYS A 18 -15.77 0.05 23.62
N GLY A 19 -14.45 0.10 23.41
CA GLY A 19 -13.70 -0.84 22.59
C GLY A 19 -12.62 -0.18 21.76
N ILE A 20 -12.00 -0.99 20.93
CA ILE A 20 -10.89 -0.60 20.05
C ILE A 20 -11.35 -0.61 18.60
N ILE A 21 -10.90 0.38 17.84
CA ILE A 21 -10.96 0.41 16.37
C ILE A 21 -9.54 0.13 15.88
N LEU A 22 -9.34 -0.96 15.15
CA LEU A 22 -8.04 -1.43 14.66
C LEU A 22 -8.01 -1.34 13.13
N ALA A 23 -7.02 -0.69 12.57
CA ALA A 23 -6.75 -0.71 11.14
C ALA A 23 -5.50 -1.57 10.86
N ASP A 24 -5.61 -2.40 9.83
CA ASP A 24 -4.63 -3.39 9.39
C ASP A 24 -4.17 -4.35 10.48
N PRO A 25 -4.86 -5.47 10.64
CA PRO A 25 -4.48 -6.51 11.60
C PRO A 25 -3.20 -7.25 11.19
N LEU A 26 -2.61 -6.92 10.06
CA LEU A 26 -1.44 -7.50 9.42
C LEU A 26 -1.61 -9.01 9.17
N ASN A 27 -0.59 -9.80 9.49
CA ASN A 27 -0.63 -11.25 9.35
C ASN A 27 -1.13 -11.96 10.61
N LEU A 28 -1.46 -13.25 10.47
CA LEU A 28 -2.04 -14.06 11.55
C LEU A 28 -1.13 -14.15 12.79
N ALA A 29 0.18 -14.26 12.60
CA ALA A 29 1.13 -14.36 13.71
C ALA A 29 1.17 -13.07 14.54
N PHE A 30 1.22 -11.92 13.88
CA PHE A 30 1.18 -10.61 14.54
C PHE A 30 -0.15 -10.40 15.27
N ALA A 31 -1.28 -10.67 14.63
CA ALA A 31 -2.59 -10.50 15.25
C ALA A 31 -2.77 -11.40 16.50
N THR A 32 -2.28 -12.64 16.42
CA THR A 32 -2.27 -13.57 17.56
C THR A 32 -1.43 -13.07 18.72
N TRP A 33 -0.32 -12.40 18.44
CA TRP A 33 0.50 -11.73 19.44
C TRP A 33 -0.18 -10.48 19.97
N LEU A 34 -0.78 -9.66 19.09
CA LEU A 34 -1.35 -8.36 19.45
C LEU A 34 -2.58 -8.48 20.35
N LYS A 35 -3.50 -9.41 20.06
CA LYS A 35 -4.79 -9.53 20.79
C LYS A 35 -4.61 -9.61 22.31
N PRO A 36 -3.80 -10.51 22.88
CA PRO A 36 -3.60 -10.57 24.33
C PRO A 36 -2.95 -9.29 24.90
N GLN A 37 -2.09 -8.60 24.14
CA GLN A 37 -1.51 -7.32 24.59
C GLN A 37 -2.58 -6.23 24.72
N LEU A 38 -3.56 -6.20 23.78
CA LEU A 38 -4.68 -5.25 23.84
C LEU A 38 -5.60 -5.57 25.01
N ASP A 39 -5.94 -6.84 25.21
CA ASP A 39 -6.82 -7.32 26.28
C ASP A 39 -6.23 -7.02 27.66
N GLU A 40 -4.94 -7.31 27.87
CA GLU A 40 -4.25 -7.06 29.14
C GLU A 40 -4.10 -5.57 29.43
N ARG A 41 -3.79 -4.76 28.41
CA ARG A 41 -3.48 -3.35 28.62
C ARG A 41 -4.71 -2.46 28.73
N PHE A 42 -5.76 -2.74 27.97
CA PHE A 42 -6.88 -1.83 27.82
C PHE A 42 -8.20 -2.36 28.38
N HIS A 43 -8.32 -3.65 28.61
CA HIS A 43 -9.51 -4.32 29.18
C HIS A 43 -10.82 -4.02 28.42
N VAL A 44 -10.73 -3.74 27.14
CA VAL A 44 -11.86 -3.53 26.22
C VAL A 44 -11.62 -4.30 24.93
N PRO A 45 -12.67 -4.88 24.30
CA PRO A 45 -12.50 -5.70 23.12
C PRO A 45 -12.23 -4.85 21.86
N VAL A 46 -11.62 -5.45 20.84
CA VAL A 46 -11.64 -4.90 19.48
C VAL A 46 -13.06 -5.00 18.95
N ARG A 47 -13.63 -3.88 18.51
CA ARG A 47 -15.01 -3.75 18.01
C ARG A 47 -15.09 -3.59 16.51
N TYR A 48 -14.08 -2.98 15.93
CA TYR A 48 -13.97 -2.80 14.49
C TYR A 48 -12.56 -3.16 14.03
N VAL A 49 -12.48 -3.91 12.95
CA VAL A 49 -11.26 -4.12 12.18
C VAL A 49 -11.49 -3.51 10.80
N ILE A 50 -10.58 -2.65 10.36
CA ILE A 50 -10.64 -1.96 9.09
C ILE A 50 -9.50 -2.48 8.21
N TYR A 51 -9.81 -2.90 7.00
CA TYR A 51 -8.79 -3.21 6.00
C TYR A 51 -8.44 -1.93 5.23
N SER A 52 -7.14 -1.62 5.15
CA SER A 52 -6.69 -0.60 4.22
C SER A 52 -6.92 -1.02 2.76
N HIS A 53 -6.72 -2.31 2.47
CA HIS A 53 -6.99 -2.95 1.19
C HIS A 53 -6.94 -4.48 1.34
N SER A 54 -7.11 -5.22 0.25
CA SER A 54 -7.24 -6.69 0.27
C SER A 54 -5.92 -7.45 0.31
N HIS A 55 -4.76 -6.81 0.37
CA HIS A 55 -3.49 -7.54 0.41
C HIS A 55 -3.32 -8.31 1.71
N PHE A 56 -2.75 -9.52 1.57
CA PHE A 56 -2.65 -10.51 2.65
C PHE A 56 -1.81 -10.03 3.83
N ASP A 57 -0.79 -9.23 3.59
CA ASP A 57 0.12 -8.70 4.61
C ASP A 57 -0.51 -7.61 5.49
N HIS A 58 -1.68 -7.09 5.09
CA HIS A 58 -2.48 -6.15 5.85
C HIS A 58 -3.79 -6.74 6.42
N ALA A 59 -4.39 -7.74 5.75
CA ALA A 59 -5.74 -8.21 6.06
C ALA A 59 -5.80 -9.59 6.72
N SER A 60 -4.79 -10.46 6.59
CA SER A 60 -4.85 -11.87 7.04
C SER A 60 -5.04 -12.06 8.55
N GLY A 61 -4.63 -11.08 9.36
CA GLY A 61 -4.76 -11.16 10.83
C GLY A 61 -6.18 -10.97 11.37
N ALA A 62 -7.14 -10.53 10.55
CA ALA A 62 -8.49 -10.20 11.02
C ALA A 62 -9.23 -11.37 11.65
N LYS A 63 -8.94 -12.61 11.22
CA LYS A 63 -9.51 -13.84 11.78
C LYS A 63 -9.36 -13.94 13.31
N VAL A 64 -8.30 -13.38 13.87
CA VAL A 64 -8.04 -13.38 15.32
C VAL A 64 -9.05 -12.54 16.10
N PHE A 65 -9.68 -11.56 15.46
CA PHE A 65 -10.61 -10.60 16.07
C PHE A 65 -12.07 -10.83 15.66
N ALA A 66 -12.35 -11.79 14.76
CA ALA A 66 -13.67 -12.01 14.17
C ALA A 66 -14.75 -12.45 15.18
N ASP A 67 -14.36 -12.87 16.38
CA ASP A 67 -15.27 -13.21 17.47
C ASP A 67 -15.89 -11.97 18.17
N THR A 68 -15.24 -10.82 18.09
CA THR A 68 -15.67 -9.60 18.80
C THR A 68 -15.81 -8.37 17.91
N ALA A 69 -15.18 -8.38 16.74
CA ALA A 69 -15.08 -7.24 15.85
C ALA A 69 -15.94 -7.39 14.59
N THR A 70 -16.54 -6.28 14.16
CA THR A 70 -17.08 -6.13 12.82
C THR A 70 -15.95 -5.74 11.87
N ILE A 71 -15.78 -6.49 10.80
CA ILE A 71 -14.74 -6.25 9.80
C ILE A 71 -15.31 -5.34 8.71
N ILE A 72 -14.59 -4.25 8.41
CA ILE A 72 -15.03 -3.20 7.49
C ILE A 72 -13.98 -3.01 6.39
N ALA A 73 -14.44 -2.88 5.16
CA ALA A 73 -13.58 -2.61 4.02
C ALA A 73 -14.29 -1.80 2.93
N HIS A 74 -13.51 -1.26 2.00
CA HIS A 74 -14.06 -0.74 0.74
C HIS A 74 -14.68 -1.88 -0.08
N GLU A 75 -15.75 -1.58 -0.85
CA GLU A 75 -16.50 -2.60 -1.63
C GLU A 75 -15.64 -3.34 -2.66
N GLY A 76 -14.56 -2.73 -3.15
CA GLY A 76 -13.58 -3.35 -4.05
C GLY A 76 -12.94 -4.61 -3.47
N VAL A 77 -12.80 -4.70 -2.14
CA VAL A 77 -12.29 -5.89 -1.45
C VAL A 77 -13.12 -7.13 -1.76
N ALA A 78 -14.44 -7.00 -1.89
CA ALA A 78 -15.33 -8.14 -2.20
C ALA A 78 -14.97 -8.80 -3.54
N THR A 79 -14.63 -7.99 -4.54
CA THR A 79 -14.21 -8.50 -5.86
C THR A 79 -12.81 -9.11 -5.79
N ASN A 80 -11.91 -8.47 -5.06
CA ASN A 80 -10.53 -8.92 -4.95
C ASN A 80 -10.39 -10.23 -4.16
N MET A 81 -11.32 -10.50 -3.24
CA MET A 81 -11.31 -11.71 -2.41
C MET A 81 -12.03 -12.92 -3.00
N ASP A 82 -12.73 -12.80 -4.10
CA ASP A 82 -13.51 -13.91 -4.67
C ASP A 82 -12.71 -14.82 -5.63
N GLY A 83 -11.40 -14.67 -5.66
CA GLY A 83 -10.50 -15.42 -6.53
C GLY A 83 -10.50 -14.96 -7.99
N ARG A 84 -11.29 -13.94 -8.32
CA ARG A 84 -11.34 -13.31 -9.64
C ARG A 84 -10.48 -12.05 -9.71
N TYR A 85 -9.61 -11.85 -8.74
CA TYR A 85 -8.68 -10.72 -8.74
C TYR A 85 -7.82 -10.78 -10.00
N PRO A 86 -7.94 -9.81 -10.89
CA PRO A 86 -7.29 -9.90 -12.22
C PRO A 86 -5.79 -9.61 -12.13
N GLN A 87 -5.30 -9.18 -10.99
CA GLN A 87 -3.92 -8.77 -10.80
C GLN A 87 -3.38 -9.32 -9.48
N MET A 88 -2.26 -10.00 -9.57
CA MET A 88 -1.41 -10.24 -8.41
C MET A 88 -0.92 -8.89 -7.87
N PRO A 89 -0.58 -8.78 -6.57
CA PRO A 89 0.11 -7.60 -6.06
C PRO A 89 1.22 -7.14 -7.01
N GLY A 90 1.41 -5.82 -7.16
CA GLY A 90 2.27 -5.25 -8.20
C GLY A 90 3.75 -5.67 -8.15
N ASP A 91 4.19 -6.23 -7.03
CA ASP A 91 5.49 -6.84 -6.81
C ASP A 91 5.57 -8.31 -7.26
N MET A 92 4.42 -8.93 -7.56
CA MET A 92 4.31 -10.27 -8.13
C MET A 92 4.10 -10.21 -9.64
N ILE A 93 5.18 -10.01 -10.37
CA ILE A 93 5.16 -9.84 -11.81
C ILE A 93 5.63 -11.12 -12.47
N ASP A 94 4.85 -11.62 -13.43
CA ASP A 94 5.27 -12.67 -14.38
C ASP A 94 6.40 -12.12 -15.27
N ARG A 95 7.64 -12.40 -14.90
CA ARG A 95 8.84 -11.85 -15.54
C ARG A 95 9.28 -12.66 -16.73
N ASN A 96 9.03 -13.95 -16.68
CA ASN A 96 9.36 -14.87 -17.78
C ASN A 96 8.25 -14.97 -18.83
N ASN A 97 7.09 -14.29 -18.60
CA ASN A 97 5.91 -14.25 -19.46
C ASN A 97 5.34 -15.64 -19.77
N ASN A 98 5.35 -16.54 -18.80
CA ASN A 98 4.76 -17.87 -18.95
C ASN A 98 3.29 -17.94 -18.53
N GLY A 99 2.72 -16.83 -18.04
CA GLY A 99 1.33 -16.71 -17.60
C GLY A 99 1.08 -17.16 -16.15
N LEU A 100 2.12 -17.46 -15.41
CA LEU A 100 2.08 -17.94 -14.02
C LEU A 100 2.94 -17.03 -13.14
N ILE A 101 2.74 -17.09 -11.84
CA ILE A 101 3.68 -16.53 -10.87
C ILE A 101 4.38 -17.70 -10.20
N ASP A 102 5.60 -17.94 -10.62
CA ASP A 102 6.40 -19.06 -10.13
C ASP A 102 7.63 -18.60 -9.31
N ARG A 103 8.44 -19.58 -8.90
CA ARG A 103 9.62 -19.28 -8.10
C ARG A 103 10.62 -18.33 -8.79
N GLU A 104 10.72 -18.38 -10.10
CA GLU A 104 11.67 -17.53 -10.87
C GLU A 104 11.22 -16.05 -10.83
N ASP A 105 9.92 -15.80 -10.75
CA ASP A 105 9.36 -14.45 -10.68
C ASP A 105 9.56 -13.81 -9.31
N ILE A 106 9.49 -14.59 -8.24
CA ILE A 106 9.56 -14.13 -6.86
C ILE A 106 11.00 -14.17 -6.32
N MET A 107 11.82 -15.08 -6.82
CA MET A 107 13.20 -15.29 -6.39
C MET A 107 14.15 -14.21 -6.89
N ILE A 108 13.90 -12.95 -6.53
CA ILE A 108 14.88 -11.91 -6.78
C ILE A 108 15.83 -11.84 -5.59
N PRO A 109 17.15 -11.77 -5.82
CA PRO A 109 18.08 -11.56 -4.75
C PRO A 109 17.71 -10.31 -3.95
N THR A 110 17.34 -10.48 -2.71
CA THR A 110 16.95 -9.39 -1.80
C THR A 110 18.13 -8.57 -1.29
N THR A 111 19.27 -8.65 -1.95
CA THR A 111 20.40 -7.81 -1.63
C THR A 111 20.13 -6.39 -2.11
N ALA A 112 19.65 -5.55 -1.20
CA ALA A 112 19.88 -4.10 -1.19
C ALA A 112 19.84 -3.33 -2.53
N ASP A 113 19.29 -3.90 -3.61
CA ASP A 113 19.05 -3.15 -4.84
C ASP A 113 17.59 -2.62 -4.85
N PRO A 114 17.39 -1.34 -4.53
CA PRO A 114 16.06 -0.75 -4.46
C PRO A 114 15.32 -0.70 -5.81
N GLY A 115 15.98 -1.05 -6.88
CA GLY A 115 15.36 -1.13 -8.21
C GLY A 115 14.83 -2.51 -8.54
N ILE A 116 14.94 -3.46 -7.63
CA ILE A 116 14.43 -4.81 -7.81
C ILE A 116 13.23 -4.99 -6.90
N CYS A 117 12.07 -5.21 -7.51
CA CYS A 117 10.86 -5.58 -6.84
C CYS A 117 10.82 -7.09 -6.71
N GLY A 118 10.59 -7.57 -5.54
CA GLY A 118 10.46 -8.99 -5.28
C GLY A 118 10.63 -9.28 -3.80
N MET A 119 9.86 -10.23 -3.36
CA MET A 119 9.93 -10.76 -2.02
C MET A 119 10.95 -11.89 -2.01
N GLY A 120 11.75 -12.02 -0.94
CA GLY A 120 12.83 -13.01 -0.89
C GLY A 120 12.36 -14.46 -0.99
N ALA A 121 13.29 -15.37 -1.21
CA ALA A 121 13.03 -16.81 -1.38
C ALA A 121 12.07 -17.43 -0.34
N GLY A 122 12.16 -16.99 0.91
CA GLY A 122 11.27 -17.45 1.97
C GLY A 122 9.80 -17.06 1.78
N PHE A 123 9.53 -16.03 1.01
CA PHE A 123 8.17 -15.62 0.69
C PHE A 123 7.46 -16.61 -0.22
N PHE A 124 8.13 -17.06 -1.30
CA PHE A 124 7.56 -18.08 -2.18
C PHE A 124 7.18 -19.34 -1.40
N ASP A 125 8.09 -19.84 -0.56
CA ASP A 125 7.86 -21.08 0.21
C ASP A 125 6.73 -20.95 1.25
N GLN A 126 6.39 -19.72 1.65
CA GLN A 126 5.28 -19.42 2.55
C GLN A 126 3.94 -19.22 1.83
N THR A 127 3.97 -18.79 0.58
CA THR A 127 2.79 -18.45 -0.21
C THR A 127 2.32 -19.56 -1.14
N ASP A 128 3.23 -20.38 -1.66
CA ASP A 128 2.89 -21.61 -2.38
C ASP A 128 2.42 -22.69 -1.37
N LEU A 129 1.16 -22.61 -0.99
CA LEU A 129 0.58 -23.43 0.08
C LEU A 129 0.38 -24.88 -0.33
N ASN A 130 0.01 -25.12 -1.57
CA ASN A 130 -0.24 -26.44 -2.12
C ASN A 130 1.03 -27.10 -2.65
N LYS A 131 2.14 -26.38 -2.73
CA LYS A 131 3.47 -26.82 -3.20
C LYS A 131 3.48 -27.30 -4.64
N ASP A 132 2.67 -26.67 -5.50
CA ASP A 132 2.64 -26.98 -6.92
C ASP A 132 3.65 -26.15 -7.76
N GLY A 133 4.37 -25.24 -7.12
CA GLY A 133 5.37 -24.39 -7.74
C GLY A 133 4.83 -23.08 -8.31
N ILE A 134 3.55 -22.75 -8.02
CA ILE A 134 2.86 -21.56 -8.50
C ILE A 134 2.21 -20.84 -7.31
N VAL A 135 2.21 -19.51 -7.32
CA VAL A 135 1.45 -18.71 -6.36
C VAL A 135 0.20 -18.15 -7.04
N THR A 136 -0.95 -18.43 -6.45
CA THR A 136 -2.25 -17.97 -6.94
C THR A 136 -2.83 -16.89 -6.01
N PRO A 137 -3.73 -16.01 -6.51
CA PRO A 137 -4.47 -15.08 -5.66
C PRO A 137 -5.22 -15.77 -4.51
N ALA A 138 -5.74 -16.98 -4.74
CA ALA A 138 -6.44 -17.74 -3.72
C ALA A 138 -5.54 -18.15 -2.54
N GLU A 139 -4.29 -18.47 -2.81
CA GLU A 139 -3.30 -18.81 -1.77
C GLU A 139 -2.91 -17.60 -0.94
N LEU A 140 -2.80 -16.43 -1.56
CA LEU A 140 -2.52 -15.19 -0.85
C LEU A 140 -3.67 -14.76 0.06
N GLN A 141 -4.90 -15.17 -0.24
CA GLN A 141 -6.11 -14.72 0.45
C GLN A 141 -6.64 -15.73 1.47
N VAL A 142 -5.99 -16.87 1.66
CA VAL A 142 -6.51 -18.00 2.46
C VAL A 142 -6.88 -17.61 3.90
N ASP A 143 -6.18 -16.69 4.52
CA ASP A 143 -6.42 -16.26 5.90
C ASP A 143 -7.21 -14.94 6.00
N ILE A 144 -7.59 -14.33 4.87
CA ILE A 144 -8.36 -13.08 4.88
C ILE A 144 -9.83 -13.39 5.13
N VAL A 145 -10.39 -12.82 6.18
CA VAL A 145 -11.82 -12.95 6.50
C VAL A 145 -12.63 -11.99 5.65
N LYS A 146 -13.73 -12.48 5.09
CA LYS A 146 -14.67 -11.64 4.33
C LYS A 146 -15.22 -10.53 5.24
N PRO A 147 -15.16 -9.25 4.80
CA PRO A 147 -15.74 -8.16 5.56
C PRO A 147 -17.24 -8.30 5.82
N ASP A 148 -17.68 -7.85 6.99
CA ASP A 148 -19.08 -7.82 7.39
C ASP A 148 -19.81 -6.60 6.82
N LEU A 149 -19.09 -5.47 6.70
CA LEU A 149 -19.60 -4.21 6.18
C LEU A 149 -18.70 -3.67 5.07
N TYR A 150 -19.35 -3.13 4.04
CA TYR A 150 -18.67 -2.48 2.94
C TYR A 150 -19.13 -1.02 2.81
N TYR A 151 -18.23 -0.19 2.28
CA TYR A 151 -18.55 1.18 1.89
C TYR A 151 -17.92 1.49 0.53
N SER A 152 -18.42 2.50 -0.18
CA SER A 152 -17.90 2.90 -1.51
C SER A 152 -17.01 4.14 -1.44
N GLU A 153 -17.52 5.27 -0.97
CA GLU A 153 -16.79 6.54 -1.00
C GLU A 153 -16.26 6.94 0.39
N ARG A 154 -17.16 6.96 1.37
CA ARG A 154 -16.87 7.37 2.75
C ARG A 154 -17.74 6.63 3.74
N MET A 155 -17.17 6.41 4.93
CA MET A 155 -17.89 5.89 6.08
C MET A 155 -17.39 6.60 7.35
N THR A 156 -18.30 6.89 8.27
CA THR A 156 -17.95 7.42 9.59
C THR A 156 -18.29 6.39 10.65
N LEU A 157 -17.34 6.08 11.49
CA LEU A 157 -17.51 5.21 12.66
C LEU A 157 -17.44 6.04 13.92
N THR A 158 -18.39 5.81 14.84
CA THR A 158 -18.36 6.42 16.17
C THR A 158 -18.34 5.34 17.22
N LEU A 159 -17.38 5.39 18.14
CA LEU A 159 -17.24 4.45 19.23
C LEU A 159 -16.73 5.16 20.49
N GLY A 160 -17.46 5.04 21.59
CA GLY A 160 -17.05 5.59 22.90
C GLY A 160 -16.76 7.09 22.90
N GLY A 161 -17.47 7.87 22.08
CA GLY A 161 -17.30 9.33 21.97
C GLY A 161 -16.20 9.76 21.00
N LYS A 162 -15.55 8.84 20.31
CA LYS A 162 -14.54 9.11 19.28
C LYS A 162 -15.10 8.85 17.90
N THR A 163 -14.60 9.59 16.93
CA THR A 163 -14.96 9.45 15.51
C THR A 163 -13.75 9.02 14.70
N VAL A 164 -13.96 8.11 13.75
CA VAL A 164 -13.01 7.69 12.73
C VAL A 164 -13.70 7.79 11.37
N GLU A 165 -13.04 8.40 10.43
CA GLU A 165 -13.54 8.54 9.06
C GLU A 165 -12.75 7.64 8.12
N LEU A 166 -13.46 6.86 7.31
CA LEU A 166 -12.92 6.05 6.24
C LEU A 166 -13.17 6.76 4.91
N MET A 167 -12.18 6.76 4.04
CA MET A 167 -12.28 7.37 2.71
C MET A 167 -11.62 6.47 1.68
N HIS A 168 -12.32 6.25 0.55
CA HIS A 168 -11.66 5.73 -0.65
C HIS A 168 -10.99 6.89 -1.40
N PRO A 169 -9.65 6.91 -1.52
CA PRO A 169 -8.94 8.04 -2.12
C PRO A 169 -8.94 8.02 -3.66
N GLY A 170 -9.54 7.01 -4.27
CA GLY A 170 -9.39 6.65 -5.67
C GLY A 170 -8.39 5.50 -5.87
N LYS A 171 -8.24 5.05 -7.11
CA LYS A 171 -7.34 3.97 -7.46
C LYS A 171 -5.88 4.41 -7.35
N ASN A 172 -5.06 3.54 -6.82
CA ASN A 172 -3.60 3.66 -6.79
C ASN A 172 -2.97 2.27 -6.71
N HIS A 173 -2.33 1.90 -5.61
CA HIS A 173 -1.79 0.56 -5.35
C HIS A 173 -2.83 -0.56 -5.49
N GLY A 174 -4.07 -0.30 -5.10
CA GLY A 174 -5.24 -1.16 -5.32
C GLY A 174 -6.47 -0.35 -5.74
N ASN A 175 -7.52 -1.04 -6.19
CA ASN A 175 -8.82 -0.44 -6.49
C ASN A 175 -9.75 -0.39 -5.28
N ASP A 176 -9.28 -0.86 -4.14
CA ASP A 176 -10.05 -1.08 -2.90
C ASP A 176 -9.45 -0.36 -1.68
N MET A 177 -8.61 0.64 -1.95
CA MET A 177 -7.89 1.37 -0.92
C MET A 177 -8.79 2.12 0.04
N THR A 178 -8.47 2.03 1.32
CA THR A 178 -9.10 2.77 2.43
C THR A 178 -8.06 3.61 3.15
N VAL A 179 -8.33 4.89 3.24
CA VAL A 179 -7.62 5.81 4.14
C VAL A 179 -8.41 5.92 5.43
N VAL A 180 -7.74 5.78 6.56
CA VAL A 180 -8.35 5.89 7.89
C VAL A 180 -7.92 7.21 8.52
N TYR A 181 -8.87 8.11 8.74
CA TYR A 181 -8.62 9.42 9.32
C TYR A 181 -9.19 9.49 10.73
N PHE A 182 -8.35 9.98 11.66
CA PHE A 182 -8.66 10.19 13.07
C PHE A 182 -8.72 11.72 13.33
N PRO A 183 -9.89 12.35 13.17
CA PRO A 183 -10.01 13.81 13.19
C PRO A 183 -9.60 14.42 14.53
N ASP A 184 -9.99 13.83 15.66
CA ASP A 184 -9.63 14.34 16.99
C ASP A 184 -8.12 14.29 17.25
N GLU A 185 -7.44 13.27 16.75
CA GLU A 185 -6.01 13.06 16.88
C GLU A 185 -5.22 13.78 15.78
N ARG A 186 -5.89 14.25 14.72
CA ARG A 186 -5.31 14.86 13.53
C ARG A 186 -4.28 13.94 12.85
N VAL A 187 -4.61 12.63 12.77
CA VAL A 187 -3.76 11.60 12.19
C VAL A 187 -4.47 10.94 11.00
N VAL A 188 -3.73 10.75 9.92
CA VAL A 188 -4.14 9.91 8.78
C VAL A 188 -3.31 8.63 8.80
N PHE A 189 -3.96 7.51 8.57
CA PHE A 189 -3.32 6.24 8.25
C PHE A 189 -3.67 5.86 6.81
N ALA A 190 -2.65 5.72 5.99
CA ALA A 190 -2.80 5.33 4.59
C ALA A 190 -1.66 4.40 4.19
N THR A 191 -2.01 3.14 4.01
CA THR A 191 -1.09 2.04 3.71
C THR A 191 -0.79 1.98 2.21
N ASP A 192 0.43 1.65 1.85
CA ASP A 192 0.91 1.43 0.47
C ASP A 192 0.66 2.59 -0.51
N MET A 193 0.51 3.78 0.06
CA MET A 193 0.42 5.04 -0.66
C MET A 193 1.71 5.85 -0.44
N ILE A 194 1.77 7.02 -0.90
CA ILE A 194 2.76 8.14 -0.84
C ILE A 194 4.18 7.80 -0.35
N ALA A 195 4.32 7.28 0.86
CA ALA A 195 5.61 7.08 1.51
C ALA A 195 5.93 5.60 1.72
N ASP A 196 5.01 4.77 1.36
CA ASP A 196 4.93 3.43 1.88
C ASP A 196 5.48 2.40 0.92
N ALA A 197 5.05 2.47 -0.29
CA ALA A 197 5.24 1.41 -1.25
C ALA A 197 6.71 1.10 -1.47
N LEU A 198 7.63 1.96 -1.05
CA LEU A 198 8.93 1.79 -1.66
C LEU A 198 10.08 2.31 -0.85
N VAL A 199 9.79 2.96 0.26
CA VAL A 199 10.85 3.60 0.97
C VAL A 199 10.79 3.30 2.42
N ARG A 200 11.60 2.46 2.73
CA ARG A 200 11.73 1.88 4.04
C ARG A 200 12.12 2.86 5.14
N THR A 201 12.52 4.09 4.83
CA THR A 201 13.00 5.02 5.86
C THR A 201 13.08 6.48 5.48
N ASP A 202 12.93 6.90 4.19
CA ASP A 202 13.14 8.30 3.81
C ASP A 202 12.24 8.70 2.64
N LEU A 203 11.41 9.72 2.86
CA LEU A 203 10.54 10.31 1.83
C LEU A 203 11.31 11.01 0.69
N HIS A 204 12.60 11.30 0.90
CA HIS A 204 13.50 11.83 -0.10
C HIS A 204 14.26 10.70 -0.80
N SER A 205 13.55 9.68 -1.23
CA SER A 205 14.08 8.63 -2.10
C SER A 205 13.19 8.44 -3.31
N LEU A 206 13.81 8.06 -4.43
CA LEU A 206 13.05 7.73 -5.61
C LEU A 206 12.29 6.42 -5.38
N PRO A 207 11.00 6.36 -5.78
CA PRO A 207 10.24 5.13 -5.66
C PRO A 207 10.87 4.00 -6.49
N SER A 208 10.82 2.77 -5.99
CA SER A 208 11.15 1.61 -6.79
C SER A 208 10.10 1.48 -7.91
N ALA A 209 10.55 1.29 -9.14
CA ALA A 209 9.67 1.14 -10.29
C ALA A 209 9.26 -0.34 -10.43
N CYS A 210 8.40 -0.80 -9.55
CA CYS A 210 7.88 -2.17 -9.58
C CYS A 210 6.67 -2.25 -10.50
N GLY A 211 6.91 -2.31 -11.78
CA GLY A 211 5.84 -2.23 -12.76
C GLY A 211 5.32 -0.79 -12.95
N PRO A 212 4.51 -0.54 -13.99
CA PRO A 212 4.04 0.80 -14.29
C PRO A 212 2.86 1.18 -13.38
N PHE A 213 3.16 1.53 -12.11
CA PHE A 213 2.18 2.01 -11.13
C PHE A 213 0.99 1.04 -10.95
N ASP A 214 1.29 -0.26 -10.74
CA ASP A 214 0.31 -1.34 -10.49
C ASP A 214 -0.85 -1.38 -11.51
N GLY A 215 -0.58 -0.95 -12.75
CA GLY A 215 -1.58 -0.89 -13.81
C GLY A 215 -2.62 0.22 -13.67
N THR A 216 -2.45 1.14 -12.73
CA THR A 216 -3.30 2.32 -12.54
C THR A 216 -2.69 3.53 -13.27
N PRO A 217 -3.50 4.38 -13.94
CA PRO A 217 -2.98 5.62 -14.54
C PRO A 217 -2.24 6.49 -13.52
N LEU A 218 -1.05 6.97 -13.87
CA LEU A 218 -0.24 7.81 -12.98
C LEU A 218 -0.99 9.06 -12.49
N ALA A 219 -1.88 9.61 -13.32
CA ALA A 219 -2.74 10.71 -12.91
C ALA A 219 -3.70 10.33 -11.76
N GLU A 220 -4.23 9.10 -11.75
CA GLU A 220 -5.09 8.62 -10.66
C GLU A 220 -4.28 8.43 -9.37
N TRP A 221 -3.06 7.91 -9.46
CA TRP A 221 -2.13 7.87 -8.34
C TRP A 221 -1.92 9.24 -7.70
N ILE A 222 -1.55 10.24 -8.51
CA ILE A 222 -1.33 11.61 -8.06
C ILE A 222 -2.62 12.19 -7.43
N ASN A 223 -3.77 11.96 -8.04
CA ASN A 223 -5.05 12.45 -7.53
C ASN A 223 -5.41 11.81 -6.18
N SER A 224 -5.19 10.51 -6.01
CA SER A 224 -5.43 9.82 -4.75
C SER A 224 -4.55 10.36 -3.62
N TYR A 225 -3.29 10.67 -3.91
CA TYR A 225 -2.37 11.29 -2.95
C TYR A 225 -2.80 12.70 -2.56
N LYS A 226 -3.25 13.49 -3.54
CA LYS A 226 -3.80 14.83 -3.28
C LYS A 226 -5.09 14.78 -2.46
N ALA A 227 -5.92 13.76 -2.65
CA ALA A 227 -7.13 13.56 -1.84
C ALA A 227 -6.78 13.33 -0.36
N VAL A 228 -5.72 12.57 -0.08
CA VAL A 228 -5.20 12.41 1.28
C VAL A 228 -4.63 13.72 1.80
N GLN A 229 -3.81 14.41 1.01
CA GLN A 229 -3.20 15.68 1.40
C GLN A 229 -4.23 16.78 1.70
N ALA A 230 -5.41 16.71 1.11
CA ALA A 230 -6.49 17.68 1.35
C ALA A 230 -7.17 17.52 2.73
N LEU A 231 -7.01 16.39 3.40
CA LEU A 231 -7.52 16.21 4.77
C LEU A 231 -6.82 17.13 5.77
N ASP A 232 -7.50 17.48 6.86
CA ASP A 232 -6.94 18.33 7.93
C ASP A 232 -6.23 17.50 8.99
N PHE A 233 -5.00 17.09 8.74
CA PHE A 233 -4.17 16.28 9.65
C PHE A 233 -2.79 16.92 9.89
N GLU A 234 -2.14 16.49 10.94
CA GLU A 234 -0.77 16.86 11.29
C GLU A 234 0.21 15.72 11.00
N LEU A 235 -0.18 14.48 11.32
CA LEU A 235 0.66 13.31 11.19
C LEU A 235 0.09 12.31 10.18
N PHE A 236 0.97 11.82 9.34
CA PHE A 236 0.74 10.74 8.40
C PHE A 236 1.42 9.48 8.93
N ALA A 237 0.66 8.43 9.16
CA ALA A 237 1.15 7.11 9.52
C ALA A 237 0.95 6.17 8.34
N GLY A 238 2.02 5.57 7.85
CA GLY A 238 1.97 4.56 6.82
C GLY A 238 1.80 3.15 7.39
N GLY A 239 1.42 2.20 6.55
CA GLY A 239 1.45 0.76 6.84
C GLY A 239 2.88 0.23 6.89
N HIS A 240 3.79 0.92 6.22
CA HIS A 240 5.23 0.71 6.26
C HIS A 240 5.95 2.01 6.64
N GLY A 241 7.23 1.95 7.00
CA GLY A 241 8.05 3.14 7.26
C GLY A 241 7.73 3.87 8.57
N ASP A 242 8.08 5.14 8.65
CA ASP A 242 7.93 5.97 9.85
C ASP A 242 6.61 6.77 9.87
N VAL A 243 6.46 7.61 10.88
CA VAL A 243 5.39 8.60 10.96
C VAL A 243 5.95 9.93 10.47
N TYR A 244 5.22 10.59 9.57
CA TYR A 244 5.60 11.81 8.90
C TYR A 244 4.63 12.95 9.21
N THR A 245 5.03 14.17 8.92
CA THR A 245 4.12 15.32 8.95
C THR A 245 3.41 15.49 7.61
N LYS A 246 2.32 16.25 7.61
CA LYS A 246 1.62 16.63 6.38
C LYS A 246 2.54 17.34 5.37
N ALA A 247 3.50 18.11 5.85
CA ALA A 247 4.46 18.81 4.99
C ALA A 247 5.43 17.85 4.31
N ASP A 248 5.84 16.79 5.01
CA ASP A 248 6.81 15.82 4.49
C ASP A 248 6.25 15.05 3.29
N ILE A 249 4.95 14.70 3.29
CA ILE A 249 4.34 13.95 2.19
C ILE A 249 4.15 14.77 0.90
N ALA A 250 4.40 16.07 0.91
CA ALA A 250 4.31 16.89 -0.28
C ALA A 250 5.42 16.55 -1.30
N ALA A 251 6.61 16.22 -0.83
CA ALA A 251 7.77 15.98 -1.68
C ALA A 251 7.59 14.78 -2.64
N PRO A 252 7.15 13.58 -2.21
CA PRO A 252 6.88 12.48 -3.13
C PRO A 252 5.74 12.77 -4.12
N ILE A 253 4.73 13.55 -3.73
CA ILE A 253 3.67 13.96 -4.66
C ILE A 253 4.25 14.85 -5.76
N GLU A 254 5.04 15.85 -5.38
CA GLU A 254 5.72 16.75 -6.31
C GLU A 254 6.65 15.99 -7.26
N PHE A 255 7.36 14.97 -6.76
CA PHE A 255 8.20 14.12 -7.62
C PHE A 255 7.37 13.43 -8.70
N LEU A 256 6.21 12.85 -8.36
CA LEU A 256 5.35 12.17 -9.34
C LEU A 256 4.76 13.14 -10.37
N GLU A 257 4.41 14.36 -9.96
CA GLU A 257 3.95 15.42 -10.87
C GLU A 257 5.06 15.86 -11.84
N ASP A 258 6.26 16.09 -11.33
CA ASP A 258 7.41 16.48 -12.15
C ASP A 258 7.82 15.36 -13.11
N LEU A 259 7.79 14.09 -12.66
CA LEU A 259 8.03 12.93 -13.50
C LEU A 259 7.00 12.82 -14.64
N GLN A 260 5.70 12.91 -14.30
CA GLN A 260 4.62 12.89 -15.27
C GLN A 260 4.75 14.01 -16.30
N ALA A 261 5.01 15.23 -15.86
CA ALA A 261 5.17 16.39 -16.72
C ALA A 261 6.38 16.24 -17.65
N ALA A 262 7.51 15.77 -17.13
CA ALA A 262 8.74 15.58 -17.92
C ALA A 262 8.57 14.52 -19.00
N VAL A 263 7.95 13.38 -18.68
CA VAL A 263 7.72 12.31 -19.66
C VAL A 263 6.67 12.72 -20.69
N ASN A 264 5.57 13.37 -20.29
CA ASN A 264 4.58 13.93 -21.23
C ASN A 264 5.20 14.94 -22.21
N ASN A 265 6.09 15.80 -21.74
CA ASN A 265 6.82 16.73 -22.59
C ASN A 265 7.73 15.99 -23.59
N GLY A 266 8.41 14.94 -23.16
CA GLY A 266 9.21 14.07 -24.03
C GLY A 266 8.36 13.40 -25.11
N LEU A 267 7.22 12.84 -24.73
CA LEU A 267 6.25 12.21 -25.65
C LEU A 267 5.71 13.23 -26.67
N ALA A 268 5.39 14.44 -26.26
CA ALA A 268 4.92 15.51 -27.15
C ALA A 268 5.99 15.94 -28.17
N LYS A 269 7.27 15.81 -27.81
CA LYS A 269 8.41 16.07 -28.70
C LYS A 269 8.79 14.87 -29.58
N GLY A 270 8.09 13.75 -29.48
CA GLY A 270 8.40 12.53 -30.23
C GLY A 270 9.68 11.83 -29.78
N MET A 271 10.14 12.05 -28.55
CA MET A 271 11.34 11.39 -28.02
C MET A 271 11.09 9.90 -27.83
N SER A 272 12.08 9.08 -28.16
CA SER A 272 12.09 7.67 -27.77
C SER A 272 12.32 7.51 -26.26
N LEU A 273 11.97 6.34 -25.70
CA LEU A 273 12.26 6.03 -24.30
C LEU A 273 13.74 6.22 -23.96
N GLU A 274 14.63 5.73 -24.81
CA GLU A 274 16.07 5.86 -24.58
C GLU A 274 16.54 7.33 -24.59
N GLN A 275 15.97 8.15 -25.47
CA GLN A 275 16.24 9.59 -25.44
C GLN A 275 15.73 10.24 -24.14
N MET A 276 14.55 9.83 -23.65
CA MET A 276 14.02 10.33 -22.39
C MET A 276 14.89 9.93 -21.19
N LYS A 277 15.31 8.68 -21.09
CA LYS A 277 16.24 8.20 -20.06
C LYS A 277 17.54 9.01 -20.05
N GLN A 278 18.07 9.35 -21.22
CA GLN A 278 19.29 10.13 -21.34
C GLN A 278 19.10 11.63 -21.03
N GLN A 279 17.98 12.24 -21.40
CA GLN A 279 17.80 13.69 -21.36
C GLN A 279 17.00 14.20 -20.17
N ILE A 280 16.06 13.40 -19.63
CA ILE A 280 15.27 13.79 -18.46
C ILE A 280 16.10 13.52 -17.20
N LYS A 281 16.61 14.60 -16.62
CA LYS A 281 17.50 14.47 -15.44
C LYS A 281 16.77 14.55 -14.12
N LEU A 282 15.65 15.27 -14.02
CA LEU A 282 14.96 15.53 -12.74
C LEU A 282 15.94 16.04 -11.67
N GLU A 283 16.78 17.00 -12.01
CA GLU A 283 17.93 17.46 -11.21
C GLU A 283 17.56 17.94 -9.81
N LYS A 284 16.34 18.42 -9.62
CA LYS A 284 15.76 18.80 -8.33
C LYS A 284 15.87 17.65 -7.30
N TYR A 285 15.85 16.41 -7.78
CA TYR A 285 15.86 15.18 -6.97
C TYR A 285 17.22 14.48 -6.94
N ALA A 286 18.26 15.10 -7.50
CA ALA A 286 19.59 14.48 -7.63
C ALA A 286 20.25 14.09 -6.29
N LYS A 287 19.78 14.68 -5.18
CA LYS A 287 20.26 14.36 -3.83
C LYS A 287 19.40 13.33 -3.11
N TRP A 288 18.30 12.87 -3.73
CA TRP A 288 17.45 11.87 -3.13
C TRP A 288 18.12 10.50 -3.18
N LEU A 289 17.81 9.68 -2.20
CA LEU A 289 18.30 8.29 -2.16
C LEU A 289 17.90 7.56 -3.45
N TYR A 290 18.78 6.74 -3.94
CA TYR A 290 18.61 5.92 -5.15
C TYR A 290 18.45 6.69 -6.48
N TYR A 291 18.68 7.99 -6.51
CA TYR A 291 18.54 8.77 -7.75
C TYR A 291 19.28 8.14 -8.93
N ASP A 292 20.58 7.84 -8.76
CA ASP A 292 21.41 7.27 -9.83
C ASP A 292 20.92 5.88 -10.30
N LYS A 293 20.30 5.12 -9.40
CA LYS A 293 19.83 3.77 -9.69
C LYS A 293 18.42 3.75 -10.27
N LEU A 294 17.54 4.65 -9.80
CA LEU A 294 16.09 4.55 -10.06
C LEU A 294 15.55 5.61 -11.01
N ARG A 295 16.26 6.69 -11.28
CA ARG A 295 15.78 7.76 -12.17
C ARG A 295 15.34 7.22 -13.54
N GLU A 296 16.18 6.43 -14.20
CA GLU A 296 15.86 5.87 -15.52
C GLU A 296 14.71 4.86 -15.47
N LYS A 297 14.65 4.04 -14.41
CA LYS A 297 13.55 3.10 -14.18
C LYS A 297 12.23 3.82 -13.95
N ASN A 298 12.22 4.92 -13.18
CA ASN A 298 11.03 5.73 -12.97
C ASN A 298 10.55 6.40 -14.27
N ILE A 299 11.46 6.87 -15.11
CA ILE A 299 11.13 7.42 -16.44
C ILE A 299 10.51 6.32 -17.32
N GLU A 300 11.06 5.13 -17.31
CA GLU A 300 10.53 3.98 -18.06
C GLU A 300 9.14 3.58 -17.57
N ALA A 301 8.93 3.45 -16.26
CA ALA A 301 7.64 3.15 -15.68
C ALA A 301 6.58 4.20 -16.05
N ALA A 302 6.93 5.49 -15.93
CA ALA A 302 6.05 6.58 -16.34
C ALA A 302 5.76 6.58 -17.85
N TYR A 303 6.76 6.32 -18.68
CA TYR A 303 6.59 6.20 -20.14
C TYR A 303 5.61 5.07 -20.49
N LEU A 304 5.82 3.87 -19.94
CA LEU A 304 4.94 2.72 -20.18
C LEU A 304 3.52 3.00 -19.71
N ASN A 305 3.36 3.58 -18.53
CA ASN A 305 2.06 3.95 -17.99
C ASN A 305 1.35 4.99 -18.87
N LEU A 306 1.99 6.10 -19.18
CA LEU A 306 1.41 7.18 -19.97
C LEU A 306 1.13 6.80 -21.42
N THR A 307 1.85 5.82 -21.98
CA THR A 307 1.56 5.32 -23.33
C THR A 307 0.44 4.28 -23.34
N ARG A 308 0.28 3.50 -22.27
CA ARG A 308 -0.80 2.51 -22.11
C ARG A 308 -2.17 3.17 -21.95
N PHE A 309 -2.22 4.29 -21.23
CA PHE A 309 -3.48 4.98 -20.86
C PHE A 309 -3.73 6.28 -21.67
N ARG A 310 -3.23 6.34 -22.90
CA ARG A 310 -3.46 7.44 -23.84
C ARG A 310 -4.78 7.29 -24.58
#